data_da398a0486dc062da23cafd8c0c10d0b
#
_entry.id   da398a0486dc062da23cafd8c0c10d0b
#
_cell.length_a   1.000
_cell.length_b   1.000
_cell.length_c   1.000
_cell.angle_alpha   90.00
_cell.angle_beta   90.00
_cell.angle_gamma   90.00
#
_symmetry.space_group_name_H-M   'P 1'
#
loop_
_entity.id
_entity.type
_entity.pdbx_description
1 polymer ?
#
loop_
_entity_poly.entity_id
_entity_poly.type
_entity_poly.pdbx_seq_one_letter_code
_entity_poly.pdbx_strand_id
1 'polypeptide(L)'
;MNKQSSLTHKQIWTVAKWEFLHFFKLKQEIISKLIMLVIAGIIYFFATNNMHLAKQYNIAVNTSFELATHIDSTFKFIKVDDLNELEHKLNQTNDYDGLLKYDFITTKYTLITAEKDTWQTPLKSQLNSALKQAQLDAINLTQAQRDGLAKNTDVEHYILNEELKNQADKSQTYTAFGVLILLFIAMFGVFGQLFVSITGEKQNRVTEQLMATMTPQTWIDGKLTGQILLAVKTMFGTLLSIILSMLFFTVVIKQQTLSLDFINWAMLPWFAVFAISGLGICAAFMAAIAAGIDDPNHSSKSALMMLPIAPIAIAFFIMDTPNSVLSIVLSYLPITAFAVMPVRMSLVELPFWQPLLALLLSFVCFYYLRICAARIFKMGMNMYGKEPSLKAMWLVIFK
;
A
#
# COMPACT_ATOMS: atom_id res chain seq x y z
N MET A 1 9.37 47.60 3.69
CA MET A 1 8.76 46.24 3.65
C MET A 1 9.74 45.11 3.29
N ASN A 2 10.75 45.29 2.45
CA ASN A 2 11.62 44.18 1.98
C ASN A 2 12.57 43.53 3.03
N LYS A 3 13.05 44.27 4.03
CA LYS A 3 14.08 43.75 4.99
C LYS A 3 13.50 42.77 6.02
N GLN A 4 12.27 42.97 6.44
CA GLN A 4 11.58 42.13 7.43
C GLN A 4 11.09 40.79 6.82
N SER A 5 10.60 40.82 5.56
CA SER A 5 10.24 39.60 4.84
C SER A 5 11.45 38.71 4.53
N SER A 6 12.59 39.30 4.16
CA SER A 6 13.83 38.55 3.91
C SER A 6 14.39 37.88 5.18
N LEU A 7 14.26 38.52 6.34
CA LEU A 7 14.63 37.94 7.63
C LEU A 7 13.74 36.73 7.98
N THR A 8 12.43 36.85 7.78
CA THR A 8 11.47 35.76 8.03
C THR A 8 11.77 34.55 7.18
N HIS A 9 12.00 34.73 5.86
CA HIS A 9 12.37 33.62 4.97
C HIS A 9 13.69 32.96 5.36
N LYS A 10 14.70 33.74 5.79
CA LYS A 10 15.96 33.21 6.27
C LYS A 10 15.77 32.38 7.55
N GLN A 11 14.93 32.81 8.48
CA GLN A 11 14.60 32.08 9.69
C GLN A 11 13.88 30.76 9.37
N ILE A 12 12.86 30.78 8.49
CA ILE A 12 12.16 29.56 8.04
C ILE A 12 13.16 28.57 7.48
N TRP A 13 14.04 29.01 6.58
CA TRP A 13 15.03 28.14 5.96
C TRP A 13 16.05 27.59 6.98
N THR A 14 16.44 28.38 7.98
CA THR A 14 17.35 27.94 9.05
C THR A 14 16.73 26.83 9.89
N VAL A 15 15.46 26.98 10.28
CA VAL A 15 14.71 25.94 11.00
C VAL A 15 14.53 24.70 10.12
N ALA A 16 14.15 24.87 8.86
CA ALA A 16 13.96 23.75 7.92
C ALA A 16 15.27 22.97 7.70
N LYS A 17 16.40 23.68 7.53
CA LYS A 17 17.71 23.05 7.36
C LYS A 17 18.13 22.29 8.63
N TRP A 18 17.90 22.88 9.80
CA TRP A 18 18.20 22.20 11.06
C TRP A 18 17.36 20.95 11.23
N GLU A 19 16.03 21.03 10.98
CA GLU A 19 15.12 19.92 11.05
C GLU A 19 15.52 18.79 10.09
N PHE A 20 15.80 19.16 8.85
CA PHE A 20 16.25 18.21 7.84
C PHE A 20 17.54 17.49 8.24
N LEU A 21 18.57 18.23 8.69
CA LEU A 21 19.85 17.63 9.07
C LEU A 21 19.75 16.79 10.35
N HIS A 22 18.92 17.20 11.30
CA HIS A 22 18.71 16.47 12.56
C HIS A 22 18.15 15.07 12.34
N PHE A 23 17.17 14.93 11.43
CA PHE A 23 16.54 13.65 11.09
C PHE A 23 17.21 12.95 9.91
N PHE A 24 18.17 13.56 9.24
CA PHE A 24 18.90 12.96 8.13
C PHE A 24 19.93 11.94 8.61
N LYS A 25 19.50 10.66 8.72
CA LYS A 25 20.34 9.56 9.22
C LYS A 25 20.67 8.57 8.10
N LEU A 26 21.46 8.99 7.12
CA LEU A 26 21.79 8.25 5.91
C LEU A 26 22.35 6.84 6.21
N LYS A 27 23.25 6.72 7.21
CA LYS A 27 23.85 5.44 7.60
C LYS A 27 22.79 4.43 8.08
N GLN A 28 21.86 4.89 8.92
CA GLN A 28 20.79 4.01 9.44
C GLN A 28 19.81 3.61 8.32
N GLU A 29 19.50 4.51 7.38
CA GLU A 29 18.65 4.21 6.22
C GLU A 29 19.27 3.18 5.29
N ILE A 30 20.56 3.32 4.98
CA ILE A 30 21.27 2.34 4.15
C ILE A 30 21.27 0.97 4.83
N ILE A 31 21.56 0.91 6.12
CA ILE A 31 21.56 -0.35 6.88
C ILE A 31 20.17 -0.99 6.87
N SER A 32 19.11 -0.22 7.14
CA SER A 32 17.74 -0.75 7.14
C SER A 32 17.32 -1.30 5.77
N LYS A 33 17.72 -0.61 4.69
CA LYS A 33 17.43 -1.06 3.31
C LYS A 33 18.22 -2.30 2.92
N LEU A 34 19.47 -2.41 3.35
CA LEU A 34 20.27 -3.64 3.17
C LEU A 34 19.65 -4.82 3.92
N ILE A 35 19.22 -4.62 5.16
CA ILE A 35 18.52 -5.67 5.92
C ILE A 35 17.24 -6.09 5.19
N MET A 36 16.46 -5.13 4.68
CA MET A 36 15.23 -5.42 3.93
C MET A 36 15.51 -6.21 2.64
N LEU A 37 16.59 -5.88 1.93
CA LEU A 37 17.02 -6.62 0.74
C LEU A 37 17.45 -8.05 1.08
N VAL A 38 18.18 -8.25 2.19
CA VAL A 38 18.56 -9.58 2.68
C VAL A 38 17.32 -10.42 3.05
N ILE A 39 16.37 -9.82 3.77
CA ILE A 39 15.10 -10.49 4.12
C ILE A 39 14.33 -10.87 2.86
N ALA A 40 14.20 -9.96 1.89
CA ALA A 40 13.57 -10.24 0.60
C ALA A 40 14.28 -11.37 -0.15
N GLY A 41 15.62 -11.40 -0.12
CA GLY A 41 16.43 -12.48 -0.68
C GLY A 41 16.18 -13.83 -0.03
N ILE A 42 16.09 -13.86 1.30
CA ILE A 42 15.77 -15.05 2.06
C ILE A 42 14.37 -15.57 1.71
N ILE A 43 13.37 -14.68 1.71
CA ILE A 43 11.98 -15.05 1.33
C ILE A 43 11.94 -15.59 -0.10
N TYR A 44 12.62 -14.92 -1.05
CA TYR A 44 12.72 -15.38 -2.43
C TYR A 44 13.39 -16.76 -2.53
N PHE A 45 14.51 -16.97 -1.81
CA PHE A 45 15.22 -18.25 -1.77
C PHE A 45 14.33 -19.38 -1.28
N PHE A 46 13.59 -19.18 -0.18
CA PHE A 46 12.63 -20.15 0.31
C PHE A 46 11.46 -20.39 -0.63
N ALA A 47 10.98 -19.33 -1.30
CA ALA A 47 9.89 -19.44 -2.27
C ALA A 47 10.30 -20.19 -3.55
N THR A 48 11.57 -20.04 -4.01
CA THR A 48 12.02 -20.67 -5.26
C THR A 48 12.60 -22.06 -5.07
N ASN A 49 13.21 -22.35 -3.91
CA ASN A 49 13.81 -23.64 -3.66
C ASN A 49 12.83 -24.71 -3.15
N ASN A 50 11.53 -24.47 -3.32
CA ASN A 50 10.50 -25.43 -2.91
C ASN A 50 10.83 -26.10 -1.54
N MET A 51 11.47 -25.39 -0.63
CA MET A 51 11.45 -25.78 0.75
C MET A 51 10.01 -25.63 1.20
N HIS A 52 9.23 -26.64 0.81
CA HIS A 52 7.86 -26.79 1.23
C HIS A 52 7.88 -26.93 2.76
N LEU A 53 7.68 -25.81 3.44
CA LEU A 53 6.97 -25.80 4.70
C LEU A 53 5.50 -26.16 4.42
N ALA A 54 5.19 -26.53 3.17
CA ALA A 54 3.88 -26.95 2.75
C ALA A 54 3.64 -28.34 3.36
N LYS A 55 2.76 -28.38 4.31
CA LYS A 55 2.14 -29.59 4.81
C LYS A 55 1.77 -30.45 3.60
N GLN A 56 2.32 -31.64 3.51
CA GLN A 56 1.93 -32.61 2.49
C GLN A 56 0.52 -33.09 2.83
N TYR A 57 -0.43 -32.84 1.94
CA TYR A 57 -1.83 -33.18 2.18
C TYR A 57 -2.10 -34.61 1.75
N ASN A 58 -2.56 -35.44 2.68
CA ASN A 58 -2.91 -36.82 2.44
C ASN A 58 -4.36 -36.93 2.00
N ILE A 59 -4.58 -37.37 0.76
CA ILE A 59 -5.92 -37.50 0.18
C ILE A 59 -6.20 -38.98 -0.06
N ALA A 60 -7.23 -39.48 0.63
CA ALA A 60 -7.66 -40.86 0.42
C ALA A 60 -8.45 -40.94 -0.90
N VAL A 61 -8.12 -41.97 -1.69
CA VAL A 61 -8.75 -42.23 -3.00
C VAL A 61 -9.08 -43.72 -3.14
N ASN A 62 -10.06 -44.06 -3.97
CA ASN A 62 -10.37 -45.47 -4.26
C ASN A 62 -9.22 -46.13 -5.03
N THR A 63 -9.07 -47.45 -4.86
CA THR A 63 -8.04 -48.28 -5.51
C THR A 63 -8.03 -48.19 -7.05
N SER A 64 -9.14 -47.83 -7.67
CA SER A 64 -9.29 -47.58 -9.12
C SER A 64 -8.81 -46.26 -9.64
N PHE A 65 -8.18 -45.40 -8.77
CA PHE A 65 -7.75 -44.07 -9.16
C PHE A 65 -6.38 -44.10 -9.85
N GLU A 66 -6.32 -43.77 -11.15
CA GLU A 66 -5.09 -43.80 -11.97
C GLU A 66 -4.50 -42.45 -12.33
N LEU A 67 -5.10 -41.34 -11.91
CA LEU A 67 -4.73 -39.96 -12.31
C LEU A 67 -3.52 -39.37 -11.56
N ALA A 68 -2.84 -40.13 -10.72
CA ALA A 68 -1.79 -39.60 -9.81
C ALA A 68 -0.50 -39.12 -10.49
N THR A 69 -0.31 -39.35 -11.79
CA THR A 69 0.93 -39.02 -12.51
C THR A 69 1.09 -37.57 -12.95
N HIS A 70 0.01 -36.76 -12.88
CA HIS A 70 0.01 -35.38 -13.36
C HIS A 70 -0.28 -34.30 -12.28
N ILE A 71 -0.24 -34.68 -10.99
CA ILE A 71 -0.58 -33.79 -9.89
C ILE A 71 0.67 -33.50 -9.06
N ASP A 72 0.79 -32.26 -8.58
CA ASP A 72 1.94 -31.76 -7.80
C ASP A 72 2.22 -32.64 -6.57
N SER A 73 3.49 -32.84 -6.26
CA SER A 73 4.01 -33.59 -5.10
C SER A 73 3.51 -33.10 -3.73
N THR A 74 2.86 -31.94 -3.69
CA THR A 74 2.20 -31.37 -2.50
C THR A 74 1.01 -32.25 -2.04
N PHE A 75 0.41 -33.01 -2.96
CA PHE A 75 -0.74 -33.87 -2.69
C PHE A 75 -0.31 -35.33 -2.77
N LYS A 76 -0.45 -36.05 -1.66
CA LYS A 76 -0.20 -37.49 -1.61
C LYS A 76 -1.51 -38.26 -1.64
N PHE A 77 -1.73 -39.00 -2.72
CA PHE A 77 -2.90 -39.87 -2.85
C PHE A 77 -2.63 -41.23 -2.23
N ILE A 78 -3.47 -41.58 -1.26
CA ILE A 78 -3.38 -42.86 -0.54
C ILE A 78 -4.59 -43.72 -0.97
N LYS A 79 -4.31 -44.85 -1.59
CA LYS A 79 -5.36 -45.77 -2.02
C LYS A 79 -5.94 -46.51 -0.83
N VAL A 80 -7.28 -46.51 -0.73
CA VAL A 80 -8.02 -47.14 0.37
C VAL A 80 -9.18 -47.94 -0.22
N ASP A 81 -9.47 -49.08 0.40
CA ASP A 81 -10.49 -50.00 -0.10
C ASP A 81 -11.91 -49.56 0.22
N ASP A 82 -12.14 -48.92 1.37
CA ASP A 82 -13.46 -48.44 1.77
C ASP A 82 -13.47 -46.95 2.15
N LEU A 83 -13.89 -46.10 1.22
CA LEU A 83 -14.02 -44.65 1.40
C LEU A 83 -15.23 -44.26 2.26
N ASN A 84 -16.25 -45.11 2.35
CA ASN A 84 -17.48 -44.75 3.08
C ASN A 84 -17.26 -44.87 4.59
N GLU A 85 -16.47 -45.83 5.03
CA GLU A 85 -16.07 -45.95 6.45
C GLU A 85 -15.19 -44.79 6.90
N LEU A 86 -14.30 -44.32 6.02
CA LEU A 86 -13.43 -43.17 6.27
C LEU A 86 -14.19 -41.83 6.28
N GLU A 87 -15.26 -41.71 5.49
CA GLU A 87 -16.10 -40.50 5.48
C GLU A 87 -16.70 -40.22 6.87
N HIS A 88 -17.13 -41.28 7.57
CA HIS A 88 -17.64 -41.16 8.96
C HIS A 88 -16.54 -40.87 10.00
N LYS A 89 -15.29 -41.23 9.70
CA LYS A 89 -14.15 -41.07 10.62
C LYS A 89 -13.31 -39.83 10.32
N LEU A 90 -13.55 -39.10 9.23
CA LEU A 90 -12.72 -37.97 8.79
C LEU A 90 -12.56 -36.89 9.87
N ASN A 91 -13.58 -36.67 10.69
CA ASN A 91 -13.56 -35.73 11.81
C ASN A 91 -12.86 -36.26 13.08
N GLN A 92 -12.53 -37.55 13.14
CA GLN A 92 -11.98 -38.22 14.32
C GLN A 92 -10.51 -38.65 14.16
N THR A 93 -10.04 -38.80 12.91
CA THR A 93 -8.67 -39.23 12.59
C THR A 93 -7.98 -38.12 11.80
N ASN A 94 -6.81 -37.70 12.27
CA ASN A 94 -5.97 -36.70 11.58
C ASN A 94 -5.05 -37.34 10.48
N ASP A 95 -5.33 -38.56 10.04
CA ASP A 95 -4.47 -39.27 9.09
C ASP A 95 -4.68 -38.80 7.64
N TYR A 96 -5.86 -38.29 7.32
CA TYR A 96 -6.23 -37.81 6.00
C TYR A 96 -6.80 -36.39 6.05
N ASP A 97 -6.33 -35.53 5.13
CA ASP A 97 -6.81 -34.14 5.01
C ASP A 97 -8.07 -34.04 4.13
N GLY A 98 -8.35 -35.06 3.31
CA GLY A 98 -9.55 -35.14 2.47
C GLY A 98 -9.76 -36.51 1.79
N LEU A 99 -10.96 -36.74 1.32
CA LEU A 99 -11.37 -37.92 0.57
C LEU A 99 -11.79 -37.50 -0.82
N LEU A 100 -11.32 -38.18 -1.86
CA LEU A 100 -11.72 -37.98 -3.24
C LEU A 100 -12.54 -39.18 -3.70
N LYS A 101 -13.86 -39.01 -3.85
CA LYS A 101 -14.81 -40.03 -4.26
C LYS A 101 -15.20 -39.81 -5.72
N TYR A 102 -15.15 -40.90 -6.51
CA TYR A 102 -15.62 -40.90 -7.88
C TYR A 102 -17.01 -41.56 -7.95
N ASP A 103 -17.98 -40.86 -8.50
CA ASP A 103 -19.31 -41.39 -8.74
C ASP A 103 -19.41 -41.84 -10.20
N PHE A 104 -19.54 -43.16 -10.41
CA PHE A 104 -19.66 -43.77 -11.74
C PHE A 104 -20.97 -43.42 -12.47
N ILE A 105 -22.03 -43.03 -11.72
CA ILE A 105 -23.31 -42.72 -12.30
C ILE A 105 -23.31 -41.30 -12.88
N THR A 106 -22.78 -40.35 -12.12
CA THR A 106 -22.75 -38.93 -12.49
C THR A 106 -21.45 -38.52 -13.18
N THR A 107 -20.45 -39.41 -13.28
CA THR A 107 -19.09 -39.13 -13.80
C THR A 107 -18.43 -37.92 -13.16
N LYS A 108 -18.69 -37.72 -11.87
CA LYS A 108 -18.16 -36.57 -11.11
C LYS A 108 -17.23 -37.02 -9.99
N TYR A 109 -16.15 -36.25 -9.81
CA TYR A 109 -15.31 -36.35 -8.63
C TYR A 109 -15.83 -35.40 -7.53
N THR A 110 -16.03 -35.95 -6.35
CA THR A 110 -16.45 -35.20 -5.15
C THR A 110 -15.32 -35.21 -4.16
N LEU A 111 -14.81 -34.03 -3.81
CA LEU A 111 -13.82 -33.84 -2.75
C LEU A 111 -14.55 -33.56 -1.44
N ILE A 112 -14.38 -34.45 -0.46
CA ILE A 112 -14.96 -34.36 0.89
C ILE A 112 -13.84 -34.00 1.84
N THR A 113 -14.03 -32.94 2.63
CA THR A 113 -13.03 -32.45 3.62
C THR A 113 -13.76 -32.06 4.89
N ALA A 114 -13.09 -32.17 6.04
CA ALA A 114 -13.66 -31.80 7.34
C ALA A 114 -13.89 -30.29 7.48
N GLU A 115 -12.92 -29.46 6.98
CA GLU A 115 -12.98 -28.01 7.03
C GLU A 115 -12.63 -27.41 5.68
N LYS A 116 -13.04 -26.13 5.48
CA LYS A 116 -12.68 -25.39 4.27
C LYS A 116 -11.29 -24.78 4.43
N ASP A 117 -10.34 -25.22 3.60
CA ASP A 117 -8.95 -24.74 3.65
C ASP A 117 -8.48 -24.27 2.25
N THR A 118 -7.39 -23.52 2.22
CA THR A 118 -6.82 -22.88 1.01
C THR A 118 -6.30 -23.86 -0.03
N TRP A 119 -5.86 -25.07 0.37
CA TRP A 119 -5.32 -26.10 -0.50
C TRP A 119 -6.37 -26.76 -1.44
N GLN A 120 -7.65 -26.67 -1.09
CA GLN A 120 -8.74 -27.29 -1.85
C GLN A 120 -8.90 -26.68 -3.26
N THR A 121 -8.70 -25.36 -3.38
CA THR A 121 -8.83 -24.65 -4.66
C THR A 121 -7.74 -25.04 -5.67
N PRO A 122 -6.43 -25.05 -5.32
CA PRO A 122 -5.37 -25.57 -6.17
C PRO A 122 -5.58 -27.02 -6.57
N LEU A 123 -5.98 -27.89 -5.63
CA LEU A 123 -6.26 -29.29 -5.93
C LEU A 123 -7.39 -29.45 -6.95
N LYS A 124 -8.51 -28.75 -6.78
CA LYS A 124 -9.63 -28.77 -7.75
C LYS A 124 -9.19 -28.33 -9.14
N SER A 125 -8.37 -27.29 -9.22
CA SER A 125 -7.86 -26.79 -10.50
C SER A 125 -6.97 -27.83 -11.19
N GLN A 126 -6.05 -28.46 -10.44
CA GLN A 126 -5.17 -29.51 -10.96
C GLN A 126 -5.92 -30.78 -11.37
N LEU A 127 -6.89 -31.22 -10.56
CA LEU A 127 -7.77 -32.35 -10.89
C LEU A 127 -8.57 -32.09 -12.18
N ASN A 128 -9.16 -30.92 -12.32
CA ASN A 128 -9.93 -30.56 -13.51
C ASN A 128 -9.06 -30.55 -14.78
N SER A 129 -7.82 -30.03 -14.70
CA SER A 129 -6.89 -30.04 -15.83
C SER A 129 -6.40 -31.45 -16.15
N ALA A 130 -6.08 -32.27 -15.13
CA ALA A 130 -5.67 -33.66 -15.32
C ALA A 130 -6.79 -34.54 -15.92
N LEU A 131 -8.03 -34.34 -15.45
CA LEU A 131 -9.20 -35.03 -15.99
C LEU A 131 -9.48 -34.64 -17.44
N LYS A 132 -9.40 -33.34 -17.75
CA LYS A 132 -9.56 -32.85 -19.13
C LYS A 132 -8.51 -33.45 -20.05
N GLN A 133 -7.28 -33.56 -19.59
CA GLN A 133 -6.17 -34.15 -20.34
C GLN A 133 -6.36 -35.65 -20.55
N ALA A 134 -6.78 -36.39 -19.51
CA ALA A 134 -7.09 -37.80 -19.61
C ALA A 134 -8.28 -38.08 -20.57
N GLN A 135 -9.32 -37.25 -20.57
CA GLN A 135 -10.43 -37.33 -21.54
C GLN A 135 -9.97 -37.04 -22.97
N LEU A 136 -9.06 -36.07 -23.18
CA LEU A 136 -8.47 -35.77 -24.49
C LEU A 136 -7.59 -36.91 -25.01
N ASP A 137 -6.87 -37.59 -24.11
CA ASP A 137 -6.00 -38.73 -24.44
C ASP A 137 -6.83 -40.01 -24.78
N ALA A 138 -7.99 -40.16 -24.16
CA ALA A 138 -8.92 -41.27 -24.43
C ALA A 138 -9.62 -41.14 -25.82
N ILE A 139 -9.66 -39.94 -26.39
CA ILE A 139 -10.22 -39.70 -27.73
C ILE A 139 -9.02 -39.69 -28.70
N ASN A 140 -9.06 -40.55 -29.73
CA ASN A 140 -8.03 -40.62 -30.79
C ASN A 140 -8.08 -39.37 -31.68
N LEU A 141 -7.61 -38.23 -31.14
CA LEU A 141 -7.52 -36.96 -31.84
C LEU A 141 -6.17 -36.85 -32.56
N THR A 142 -6.20 -36.30 -33.77
CA THR A 142 -4.97 -35.90 -34.47
C THR A 142 -4.29 -34.75 -33.76
N GLN A 143 -2.94 -34.62 -33.92
CA GLN A 143 -2.15 -33.55 -33.27
C GLN A 143 -2.74 -32.16 -33.52
N ALA A 144 -3.18 -31.85 -34.72
CA ALA A 144 -3.80 -30.60 -35.10
C ALA A 144 -5.13 -30.32 -34.36
N GLN A 145 -5.90 -31.36 -34.08
CA GLN A 145 -7.14 -31.25 -33.29
C GLN A 145 -6.86 -31.05 -31.79
N ARG A 146 -5.80 -31.69 -31.25
CA ARG A 146 -5.31 -31.48 -29.89
C ARG A 146 -4.81 -30.03 -29.69
N ASP A 147 -4.05 -29.51 -30.65
CA ASP A 147 -3.54 -28.14 -30.62
C ASP A 147 -4.69 -27.11 -30.75
N GLY A 148 -5.72 -27.44 -31.51
CA GLY A 148 -6.95 -26.63 -31.64
C GLY A 148 -7.77 -26.56 -30.34
N LEU A 149 -7.86 -27.68 -29.60
CA LEU A 149 -8.57 -27.77 -28.32
C LEU A 149 -7.75 -27.26 -27.15
N ALA A 150 -6.41 -27.32 -27.24
CA ALA A 150 -5.49 -26.74 -26.27
C ALA A 150 -5.36 -25.20 -26.43
N LYS A 151 -5.71 -24.66 -27.61
CA LYS A 151 -5.82 -23.22 -27.78
C LYS A 151 -6.91 -22.71 -26.88
N ASN A 152 -6.52 -21.95 -25.84
CA ASN A 152 -7.46 -21.17 -25.06
C ASN A 152 -8.29 -20.35 -26.04
N THR A 153 -9.61 -20.55 -26.01
CA THR A 153 -10.53 -19.70 -26.76
C THR A 153 -10.39 -18.32 -26.16
N ASP A 154 -9.67 -17.44 -26.87
CA ASP A 154 -9.54 -16.05 -26.46
C ASP A 154 -10.92 -15.42 -26.67
N VAL A 155 -11.62 -15.18 -25.58
CA VAL A 155 -12.89 -14.46 -25.60
C VAL A 155 -12.54 -12.98 -25.73
N GLU A 156 -12.60 -12.46 -26.96
CA GLU A 156 -12.50 -11.02 -27.19
C GLU A 156 -13.71 -10.34 -26.54
N HIS A 157 -13.46 -9.63 -25.46
CA HIS A 157 -14.47 -8.86 -24.75
C HIS A 157 -14.57 -7.46 -25.35
N TYR A 158 -15.62 -7.24 -26.18
CA TYR A 158 -15.91 -5.91 -26.72
C TYR A 158 -16.75 -5.12 -25.73
N ILE A 159 -16.20 -4.01 -25.21
CA ILE A 159 -16.91 -3.08 -24.37
C ILE A 159 -17.53 -2.01 -25.29
N LEU A 160 -18.86 -1.98 -25.38
CA LEU A 160 -19.62 -1.05 -26.25
C LEU A 160 -19.61 0.39 -25.73
N ASN A 161 -19.31 0.59 -24.46
CA ASN A 161 -19.27 1.92 -23.85
C ASN A 161 -17.86 2.49 -23.96
N GLU A 162 -17.66 3.53 -24.79
CA GLU A 162 -16.35 4.16 -25.00
C GLU A 162 -15.72 4.68 -23.70
N GLU A 163 -16.53 5.08 -22.72
CA GLU A 163 -16.06 5.51 -21.40
C GLU A 163 -15.42 4.38 -20.57
N LEU A 164 -15.77 3.11 -20.84
CA LEU A 164 -15.23 1.93 -20.18
C LEU A 164 -14.13 1.24 -21.03
N LYS A 165 -13.90 1.69 -22.26
CA LYS A 165 -12.90 1.14 -23.18
C LYS A 165 -11.47 1.34 -22.69
N ASN A 166 -11.27 2.33 -21.85
CA ASN A 166 -10.03 2.61 -21.12
C ASN A 166 -10.02 1.89 -19.77
N GLN A 167 -10.22 0.57 -19.75
CA GLN A 167 -9.78 -0.19 -18.60
C GLN A 167 -8.28 0.05 -18.48
N ALA A 168 -7.91 0.66 -17.35
CA ALA A 168 -6.55 1.03 -17.06
C ALA A 168 -5.61 -0.11 -17.43
N ASP A 169 -4.66 0.17 -18.30
CA ASP A 169 -3.58 -0.74 -18.59
C ASP A 169 -2.98 -1.20 -17.25
N LYS A 170 -2.59 -2.47 -17.14
CA LYS A 170 -2.01 -3.01 -15.90
C LYS A 170 -0.86 -2.13 -15.37
N SER A 171 -0.12 -1.48 -16.27
CA SER A 171 0.94 -0.53 -15.92
C SER A 171 0.42 0.68 -15.15
N GLN A 172 -0.73 1.22 -15.50
CA GLN A 172 -1.36 2.36 -14.82
C GLN A 172 -1.78 2.00 -13.40
N THR A 173 -2.40 0.84 -13.24
CA THR A 173 -2.83 0.31 -11.93
C THR A 173 -1.62 0.05 -11.02
N TYR A 174 -0.57 -0.60 -11.53
CA TYR A 174 0.64 -0.86 -10.74
C TYR A 174 1.38 0.42 -10.37
N THR A 175 1.42 1.41 -11.27
CA THR A 175 2.02 2.73 -10.98
C THR A 175 1.26 3.45 -9.88
N ALA A 176 -0.08 3.49 -9.95
CA ALA A 176 -0.92 4.11 -8.92
C ALA A 176 -0.73 3.42 -7.56
N PHE A 177 -0.74 2.09 -7.54
CA PHE A 177 -0.52 1.29 -6.34
C PHE A 177 0.86 1.57 -5.71
N GLY A 178 1.91 1.58 -6.53
CA GLY A 178 3.27 1.88 -6.08
C GLY A 178 3.41 3.27 -5.47
N VAL A 179 2.78 4.28 -6.08
CA VAL A 179 2.79 5.66 -5.55
C VAL A 179 2.05 5.76 -4.23
N LEU A 180 0.89 5.09 -4.07
CA LEU A 180 0.16 5.07 -2.79
C LEU A 180 1.01 4.44 -1.67
N ILE A 181 1.73 3.36 -1.95
CA ILE A 181 2.65 2.74 -0.98
C ILE A 181 3.79 3.70 -0.60
N LEU A 182 4.39 4.38 -1.57
CA LEU A 182 5.45 5.36 -1.32
C LEU A 182 4.94 6.52 -0.45
N LEU A 183 3.74 7.02 -0.75
CA LEU A 183 3.07 8.05 0.06
C LEU A 183 2.81 7.56 1.49
N PHE A 184 2.32 6.35 1.67
CA PHE A 184 2.08 5.75 2.98
C PHE A 184 3.36 5.70 3.81
N ILE A 185 4.46 5.20 3.24
CA ILE A 185 5.77 5.11 3.91
C ILE A 185 6.28 6.49 4.30
N ALA A 186 6.18 7.47 3.39
CA ALA A 186 6.61 8.83 3.63
C ALA A 186 5.81 9.51 4.74
N MET A 187 4.48 9.36 4.74
CA MET A 187 3.60 9.94 5.76
C MET A 187 3.83 9.33 7.14
N PHE A 188 4.05 8.02 7.20
CA PHE A 188 4.36 7.35 8.45
C PHE A 188 5.69 7.85 9.05
N GLY A 189 6.68 8.11 8.20
CA GLY A 189 7.95 8.74 8.60
C GLY A 189 7.75 10.16 9.16
N VAL A 190 6.97 10.99 8.45
CA VAL A 190 6.63 12.35 8.90
C VAL A 190 5.91 12.34 10.24
N PHE A 191 4.96 11.40 10.44
CA PHE A 191 4.27 11.25 11.72
C PHE A 191 5.24 11.10 12.89
N GLY A 192 6.13 10.10 12.84
CA GLY A 192 7.06 9.83 13.92
C GLY A 192 8.01 11.01 14.19
N GLN A 193 8.54 11.61 13.12
CA GLN A 193 9.51 12.71 13.23
C GLN A 193 8.87 14.00 13.73
N LEU A 194 7.72 14.42 13.21
CA LEU A 194 7.00 15.60 13.67
C LEU A 194 6.57 15.48 15.13
N PHE A 195 6.08 14.31 15.49
CA PHE A 195 5.64 14.05 16.86
C PHE A 195 6.79 14.27 17.84
N VAL A 196 7.93 13.60 17.62
CA VAL A 196 9.14 13.73 18.47
C VAL A 196 9.69 15.15 18.44
N SER A 197 9.75 15.78 17.26
CA SER A 197 10.32 17.10 17.09
C SER A 197 9.53 18.18 17.81
N ILE A 198 8.21 18.24 17.64
CA ILE A 198 7.37 19.30 18.22
C ILE A 198 7.18 19.08 19.72
N THR A 199 6.83 17.85 20.14
CA THR A 199 6.59 17.56 21.56
C THR A 199 7.87 17.60 22.39
N GLY A 200 8.98 17.07 21.85
CA GLY A 200 10.27 17.06 22.54
C GLY A 200 10.85 18.48 22.77
N GLU A 201 10.76 19.37 21.77
CA GLU A 201 11.20 20.76 21.95
C GLU A 201 10.30 21.53 22.95
N LYS A 202 9.00 21.21 22.99
CA LYS A 202 8.08 21.78 23.96
C LYS A 202 8.38 21.30 25.39
N GLN A 203 8.59 20.01 25.62
CA GLN A 203 8.94 19.45 26.92
C GLN A 203 10.26 20.01 27.47
N ASN A 204 11.26 20.18 26.61
CA ASN A 204 12.57 20.69 26.99
C ASN A 204 12.62 22.23 27.09
N ARG A 205 11.49 22.93 26.99
CA ARG A 205 11.36 24.39 27.02
C ARG A 205 12.20 25.14 25.96
N VAL A 206 12.70 24.44 24.95
CA VAL A 206 13.46 25.04 23.85
C VAL A 206 12.59 26.03 23.06
N THR A 207 11.31 25.74 22.95
CA THR A 207 10.33 26.61 22.26
C THR A 207 10.21 27.98 22.91
N GLU A 208 10.35 28.12 24.24
CA GLU A 208 10.28 29.42 24.93
C GLU A 208 11.45 30.33 24.50
N GLN A 209 12.64 29.77 24.39
CA GLN A 209 13.83 30.50 23.94
C GLN A 209 13.73 30.88 22.46
N LEU A 210 13.20 29.99 21.64
CA LEU A 210 13.01 30.23 20.20
C LEU A 210 11.98 31.34 19.93
N MET A 211 10.92 31.42 20.74
CA MET A 211 9.86 32.43 20.59
C MET A 211 10.33 33.86 20.98
N ALA A 212 11.45 33.98 21.68
CA ALA A 212 12.12 35.28 21.89
C ALA A 212 12.75 35.83 20.58
N THR A 213 13.04 34.95 19.62
CA THR A 213 13.77 35.32 18.39
C THR A 213 12.95 35.21 17.10
N MET A 214 11.86 34.43 17.12
CA MET A 214 11.01 34.21 15.92
C MET A 214 9.53 34.03 16.29
N THR A 215 8.65 34.22 15.30
CA THR A 215 7.21 34.02 15.50
C THR A 215 6.80 32.55 15.48
N PRO A 216 5.69 32.16 16.14
CA PRO A 216 5.14 30.80 16.06
C PRO A 216 4.91 30.33 14.62
N GLN A 217 4.45 31.21 13.74
CA GLN A 217 4.24 30.92 12.33
C GLN A 217 5.56 30.58 11.62
N THR A 218 6.61 31.37 11.83
CA THR A 218 7.94 31.15 11.24
C THR A 218 8.53 29.80 11.65
N TRP A 219 8.35 29.44 12.92
CA TRP A 219 8.83 28.16 13.45
C TRP A 219 8.07 26.97 12.85
N ILE A 220 6.73 27.02 12.86
CA ILE A 220 5.89 25.97 12.24
C ILE A 220 6.22 25.82 10.75
N ASP A 221 6.28 26.94 9.99
CA ASP A 221 6.61 26.90 8.57
C ASP A 221 7.98 26.26 8.30
N GLY A 222 8.95 26.54 9.15
CA GLY A 222 10.28 25.90 9.10
C GLY A 222 10.22 24.40 9.37
N LYS A 223 9.49 23.98 10.40
CA LYS A 223 9.28 22.55 10.72
C LYS A 223 8.58 21.81 9.57
N LEU A 224 7.49 22.36 9.05
CA LEU A 224 6.76 21.78 7.93
C LEU A 224 7.64 21.63 6.69
N THR A 225 8.38 22.69 6.35
CA THR A 225 9.28 22.66 5.19
C THR A 225 10.36 21.58 5.35
N GLY A 226 11.00 21.51 6.52
CA GLY A 226 12.00 20.48 6.82
C GLY A 226 11.45 19.06 6.71
N GLN A 227 10.25 18.84 7.24
CA GLN A 227 9.60 17.53 7.19
C GLN A 227 9.14 17.13 5.80
N ILE A 228 8.61 18.08 4.99
CA ILE A 228 8.28 17.82 3.59
C ILE A 228 9.53 17.42 2.81
N LEU A 229 10.65 18.11 3.00
CA LEU A 229 11.92 17.75 2.37
C LEU A 229 12.40 16.35 2.77
N LEU A 230 12.28 15.98 4.06
CA LEU A 230 12.60 14.64 4.55
C LEU A 230 11.69 13.57 3.94
N ALA A 231 10.40 13.84 3.85
CA ALA A 231 9.43 12.93 3.25
C ALA A 231 9.73 12.69 1.76
N VAL A 232 9.99 13.76 1.00
CA VAL A 232 10.39 13.68 -0.41
C VAL A 232 11.68 12.87 -0.56
N LYS A 233 12.69 13.15 0.26
CA LYS A 233 13.94 12.36 0.30
C LYS A 233 13.67 10.88 0.60
N THR A 234 12.79 10.58 1.54
CA THR A 234 12.41 9.20 1.90
C THR A 234 11.72 8.49 0.73
N MET A 235 10.82 9.18 0.01
CA MET A 235 10.18 8.65 -1.20
C MET A 235 11.21 8.29 -2.26
N PHE A 236 12.11 9.22 -2.59
CA PHE A 236 13.19 8.95 -3.56
C PHE A 236 14.10 7.81 -3.12
N GLY A 237 14.52 7.80 -1.86
CA GLY A 237 15.37 6.74 -1.33
C GLY A 237 14.68 5.37 -1.32
N THR A 238 13.38 5.31 -1.09
CA THR A 238 12.60 4.07 -1.14
C THR A 238 12.40 3.61 -2.57
N LEU A 239 12.07 4.52 -3.49
CA LEU A 239 11.96 4.23 -4.93
C LEU A 239 13.27 3.66 -5.48
N LEU A 240 14.40 4.31 -5.19
CA LEU A 240 15.72 3.83 -5.58
C LEU A 240 16.00 2.43 -5.01
N SER A 241 15.63 2.19 -3.77
CA SER A 241 15.80 0.89 -3.11
C SER A 241 14.98 -0.22 -3.79
N ILE A 242 13.74 0.10 -4.20
CA ILE A 242 12.86 -0.83 -4.93
C ILE A 242 13.48 -1.15 -6.30
N ILE A 243 13.93 -0.14 -7.04
CA ILE A 243 14.54 -0.33 -8.36
C ILE A 243 15.82 -1.17 -8.23
N LEU A 244 16.69 -0.88 -7.26
CA LEU A 244 17.92 -1.66 -7.03
C LEU A 244 17.61 -3.10 -6.64
N SER A 245 16.58 -3.34 -5.83
CA SER A 245 16.13 -4.68 -5.47
C SER A 245 15.59 -5.43 -6.68
N MET A 246 14.76 -4.79 -7.52
CA MET A 246 14.26 -5.38 -8.76
C MET A 246 15.40 -5.74 -9.71
N LEU A 247 16.37 -4.83 -9.89
CA LEU A 247 17.54 -5.05 -10.73
C LEU A 247 18.34 -6.25 -10.22
N PHE A 248 18.58 -6.34 -8.90
CA PHE A 248 19.29 -7.47 -8.32
C PHE A 248 18.57 -8.79 -8.57
N PHE A 249 17.27 -8.87 -8.29
CA PHE A 249 16.50 -10.10 -8.46
C PHE A 249 16.32 -10.48 -9.93
N THR A 250 16.05 -9.52 -10.83
CA THR A 250 15.76 -9.81 -12.22
C THR A 250 17.04 -10.10 -13.01
N VAL A 251 18.07 -9.24 -12.87
CA VAL A 251 19.30 -9.36 -13.68
C VAL A 251 20.28 -10.37 -13.07
N VAL A 252 20.52 -10.30 -11.74
CA VAL A 252 21.56 -11.14 -11.13
C VAL A 252 21.04 -12.56 -10.86
N ILE A 253 19.82 -12.69 -10.33
CA ILE A 253 19.29 -14.01 -9.95
C ILE A 253 18.59 -14.71 -11.11
N LYS A 254 17.66 -14.02 -11.81
CA LYS A 254 16.89 -14.60 -12.94
C LYS A 254 17.60 -14.54 -14.28
N GLN A 255 18.69 -13.77 -14.40
CA GLN A 255 19.43 -13.51 -15.65
C GLN A 255 18.53 -13.00 -16.80
N GLN A 256 17.51 -12.20 -16.45
CA GLN A 256 16.57 -11.59 -17.38
C GLN A 256 16.83 -10.09 -17.51
N THR A 257 16.45 -9.49 -18.62
CA THR A 257 16.50 -8.04 -18.79
C THR A 257 15.46 -7.35 -17.93
N LEU A 258 15.84 -6.25 -17.25
CA LEU A 258 14.89 -5.45 -16.49
C LEU A 258 14.01 -4.65 -17.46
N SER A 259 12.71 -4.93 -17.47
CA SER A 259 11.70 -4.10 -18.14
C SER A 259 11.01 -3.21 -17.11
N LEU A 260 10.87 -1.93 -17.44
CA LEU A 260 10.13 -0.94 -16.63
C LEU A 260 8.82 -0.52 -17.32
N ASP A 261 8.30 -1.34 -18.22
CA ASP A 261 7.08 -1.08 -18.99
C ASP A 261 5.81 -1.01 -18.12
N PHE A 262 5.92 -1.51 -16.89
CA PHE A 262 4.84 -1.41 -15.90
C PHE A 262 4.70 -0.01 -15.28
N ILE A 263 5.62 0.94 -15.58
CA ILE A 263 5.58 2.31 -15.06
C ILE A 263 4.99 3.24 -16.12
N ASN A 264 3.92 3.94 -15.76
CA ASN A 264 3.38 5.02 -16.59
C ASN A 264 4.16 6.33 -16.33
N TRP A 265 5.19 6.58 -17.14
CA TRP A 265 6.08 7.73 -17.02
C TRP A 265 5.36 9.07 -17.18
N ALA A 266 4.30 9.13 -17.98
CA ALA A 266 3.55 10.35 -18.25
C ALA A 266 2.79 10.85 -17.02
N MET A 267 2.41 9.95 -16.10
CA MET A 267 1.66 10.29 -14.89
C MET A 267 2.56 10.66 -13.70
N LEU A 268 3.85 10.32 -13.73
CA LEU A 268 4.77 10.58 -12.61
C LEU A 268 4.84 12.07 -12.18
N PRO A 269 4.88 13.06 -13.09
CA PRO A 269 4.89 14.47 -12.68
C PRO A 269 3.65 14.86 -11.87
N TRP A 270 2.46 14.39 -12.26
CA TRP A 270 1.22 14.60 -11.55
C TRP A 270 1.26 13.97 -10.16
N PHE A 271 1.72 12.72 -10.07
CA PHE A 271 1.88 12.04 -8.79
C PHE A 271 2.84 12.79 -7.86
N ALA A 272 3.95 13.31 -8.38
CA ALA A 272 4.90 14.08 -7.58
C ALA A 272 4.27 15.36 -6.99
N VAL A 273 3.50 16.11 -7.79
CA VAL A 273 2.85 17.34 -7.33
C VAL A 273 1.75 17.04 -6.30
N PHE A 274 0.93 16.01 -6.55
CA PHE A 274 -0.07 15.57 -5.57
C PHE A 274 0.56 15.03 -4.28
N ALA A 275 1.67 14.28 -4.39
CA ALA A 275 2.41 13.79 -3.24
C ALA A 275 2.93 14.93 -2.37
N ILE A 276 3.53 15.96 -2.95
CA ILE A 276 4.04 17.13 -2.22
C ILE A 276 2.89 17.87 -1.54
N SER A 277 1.77 18.09 -2.23
CA SER A 277 0.60 18.75 -1.65
C SER A 277 0.00 17.95 -0.49
N GLY A 278 -0.11 16.63 -0.64
CA GLY A 278 -0.59 15.72 0.39
C GLY A 278 0.32 15.66 1.61
N LEU A 279 1.62 15.55 1.39
CA LEU A 279 2.61 15.59 2.48
C LEU A 279 2.51 16.92 3.25
N GLY A 280 2.30 18.04 2.56
CA GLY A 280 2.09 19.34 3.18
C GLY A 280 0.85 19.38 4.06
N ILE A 281 -0.31 18.95 3.53
CA ILE A 281 -1.59 18.91 4.26
C ILE A 281 -1.47 18.01 5.50
N CYS A 282 -0.92 16.82 5.33
CA CYS A 282 -0.78 15.84 6.41
C CYS A 282 0.20 16.34 7.48
N ALA A 283 1.35 16.88 7.08
CA ALA A 283 2.32 17.45 8.00
C ALA A 283 1.72 18.63 8.79
N ALA A 284 0.97 19.53 8.13
CA ALA A 284 0.33 20.66 8.80
C ALA A 284 -0.75 20.21 9.80
N PHE A 285 -1.55 19.22 9.43
CA PHE A 285 -2.54 18.63 10.33
C PHE A 285 -1.88 17.95 11.54
N MET A 286 -0.88 17.13 11.29
CA MET A 286 -0.11 16.44 12.35
C MET A 286 0.58 17.44 13.28
N ALA A 287 1.17 18.52 12.74
CA ALA A 287 1.79 19.59 13.52
C ALA A 287 0.77 20.32 14.39
N ALA A 288 -0.45 20.55 13.88
CA ALA A 288 -1.51 21.18 14.66
C ALA A 288 -1.91 20.33 15.88
N ILE A 289 -2.03 19.02 15.70
CA ILE A 289 -2.33 18.09 16.82
C ILE A 289 -1.14 18.01 17.79
N ALA A 290 0.09 17.80 17.28
CA ALA A 290 1.29 17.72 18.11
C ALA A 290 1.52 18.98 18.96
N ALA A 291 1.23 20.16 18.40
CA ALA A 291 1.30 21.43 19.12
C ALA A 291 0.35 21.51 20.33
N GLY A 292 -0.78 20.79 20.27
CA GLY A 292 -1.75 20.67 21.37
C GLY A 292 -1.43 19.59 22.39
N ILE A 293 -0.37 18.80 22.21
CA ILE A 293 0.04 17.74 23.13
C ILE A 293 1.11 18.29 24.07
N ASP A 294 0.98 18.00 25.36
CA ASP A 294 1.96 18.39 26.37
C ASP A 294 2.86 17.21 26.76
N ASP A 295 2.26 16.06 27.05
CA ASP A 295 2.97 14.81 27.30
C ASP A 295 2.63 13.75 26.24
N PRO A 296 3.61 13.38 25.37
CA PRO A 296 3.40 12.40 24.31
C PRO A 296 3.02 11.01 24.83
N ASN A 297 3.43 10.64 26.05
CA ASN A 297 3.19 9.31 26.58
C ASN A 297 1.78 9.13 27.17
N HIS A 298 1.15 10.22 27.58
CA HIS A 298 -0.16 10.19 28.25
C HIS A 298 -1.30 10.85 27.47
N SER A 299 -1.00 11.42 26.28
CA SER A 299 -2.03 12.10 25.49
C SER A 299 -2.84 11.15 24.62
N SER A 300 -4.16 11.12 24.82
CA SER A 300 -5.09 10.42 23.93
C SER A 300 -5.18 11.04 22.51
N LYS A 301 -4.66 12.26 22.33
CA LYS A 301 -4.69 12.98 21.04
C LYS A 301 -3.65 12.48 20.07
N SER A 302 -2.62 11.77 20.53
CA SER A 302 -1.58 11.21 19.65
C SER A 302 -2.16 10.30 18.55
N ALA A 303 -3.22 9.56 18.86
CA ALA A 303 -3.92 8.72 17.88
C ALA A 303 -4.55 9.54 16.72
N LEU A 304 -4.99 10.79 16.98
CA LEU A 304 -5.56 11.66 15.95
C LEU A 304 -4.55 12.07 14.89
N MET A 305 -3.26 12.04 15.20
CA MET A 305 -2.21 12.33 14.22
C MET A 305 -2.12 11.28 13.10
N MET A 306 -2.66 10.07 13.32
CA MET A 306 -2.74 9.02 12.29
C MET A 306 -3.89 9.23 11.29
N LEU A 307 -4.85 10.11 11.59
CA LEU A 307 -6.02 10.34 10.75
C LEU A 307 -5.69 10.72 9.29
N PRO A 308 -4.62 11.50 8.99
CA PRO A 308 -4.23 11.82 7.61
C PRO A 308 -3.78 10.62 6.76
N ILE A 309 -3.58 9.44 7.36
CA ILE A 309 -3.25 8.21 6.64
C ILE A 309 -4.51 7.58 6.01
N ALA A 310 -5.69 7.83 6.60
CA ALA A 310 -6.96 7.27 6.13
C ALA A 310 -7.27 7.54 4.64
N PRO A 311 -6.97 8.72 4.05
CA PRO A 311 -7.16 8.97 2.63
C PRO A 311 -6.44 8.00 1.70
N ILE A 312 -5.28 7.49 2.10
CA ILE A 312 -4.55 6.49 1.31
C ILE A 312 -5.31 5.17 1.29
N ALA A 313 -5.83 4.73 2.45
CA ALA A 313 -6.67 3.54 2.52
C ALA A 313 -7.95 3.68 1.67
N ILE A 314 -8.59 4.85 1.72
CA ILE A 314 -9.75 5.17 0.88
C ILE A 314 -9.40 5.07 -0.60
N ALA A 315 -8.22 5.56 -1.02
CA ALA A 315 -7.79 5.52 -2.40
C ALA A 315 -7.64 4.08 -2.94
N PHE A 316 -7.25 3.12 -2.10
CA PHE A 316 -7.23 1.70 -2.48
C PHE A 316 -8.64 1.15 -2.77
N PHE A 317 -9.64 1.49 -1.97
CA PHE A 317 -11.02 1.06 -2.22
C PHE A 317 -11.64 1.67 -3.49
N ILE A 318 -11.18 2.85 -3.89
CA ILE A 318 -11.69 3.56 -5.07
C ILE A 318 -11.13 2.96 -6.38
N MET A 319 -10.05 2.18 -6.33
CA MET A 319 -9.47 1.55 -7.53
C MET A 319 -10.48 0.72 -8.31
N ASP A 320 -11.41 0.04 -7.62
CA ASP A 320 -12.42 -0.79 -8.26
C ASP A 320 -13.58 0.02 -8.87
N THR A 321 -13.81 1.25 -8.39
CA THR A 321 -14.94 2.10 -8.83
C THR A 321 -14.54 3.57 -9.02
N PRO A 322 -13.61 3.88 -9.96
CA PRO A 322 -13.03 5.21 -10.09
C PRO A 322 -14.03 6.29 -10.57
N ASN A 323 -15.12 5.88 -11.24
CA ASN A 323 -16.18 6.77 -11.75
C ASN A 323 -17.41 6.88 -10.84
N SER A 324 -17.39 6.27 -9.66
CA SER A 324 -18.49 6.42 -8.70
C SER A 324 -18.60 7.86 -8.20
N VAL A 325 -19.83 8.28 -7.86
CA VAL A 325 -20.07 9.62 -7.29
C VAL A 325 -19.19 9.89 -6.08
N LEU A 326 -19.00 8.88 -5.24
CA LEU A 326 -18.13 8.96 -4.07
C LEU A 326 -16.67 9.23 -4.47
N SER A 327 -16.14 8.52 -5.46
CA SER A 327 -14.78 8.72 -5.98
C SER A 327 -14.58 10.12 -6.55
N ILE A 328 -15.60 10.65 -7.26
CA ILE A 328 -15.57 11.99 -7.80
C ILE A 328 -15.50 13.02 -6.67
N VAL A 329 -16.39 12.94 -5.68
CA VAL A 329 -16.43 13.88 -4.55
C VAL A 329 -15.12 13.84 -3.75
N LEU A 330 -14.62 12.65 -3.42
CA LEU A 330 -13.38 12.48 -2.66
C LEU A 330 -12.14 12.97 -3.42
N SER A 331 -12.16 12.94 -4.75
CA SER A 331 -11.05 13.46 -5.55
C SER A 331 -10.93 14.98 -5.53
N TYR A 332 -12.00 15.71 -5.20
CA TYR A 332 -11.96 17.18 -5.03
C TYR A 332 -11.82 17.62 -3.57
N LEU A 333 -12.13 16.75 -2.61
CA LEU A 333 -11.98 17.08 -1.19
C LEU A 333 -10.48 17.20 -0.85
N PRO A 334 -9.97 18.37 -0.42
CA PRO A 334 -8.52 18.62 -0.30
C PRO A 334 -7.77 17.61 0.57
N ILE A 335 -8.45 17.10 1.61
CA ILE A 335 -7.87 16.14 2.56
C ILE A 335 -7.66 14.77 1.92
N THR A 336 -8.44 14.39 0.91
CA THR A 336 -8.36 13.09 0.23
C THR A 336 -7.84 13.19 -1.20
N ALA A 337 -7.90 14.37 -1.80
CA ALA A 337 -7.55 14.62 -3.20
C ALA A 337 -6.13 14.16 -3.55
N PHE A 338 -5.16 14.33 -2.66
CA PHE A 338 -3.78 13.97 -2.91
C PHE A 338 -3.55 12.46 -3.15
N ALA A 339 -4.43 11.60 -2.60
CA ALA A 339 -4.37 10.15 -2.78
C ALA A 339 -5.37 9.68 -3.86
N VAL A 340 -6.58 10.22 -3.84
CA VAL A 340 -7.69 9.77 -4.70
C VAL A 340 -7.57 10.28 -6.13
N MET A 341 -7.20 11.55 -6.33
CA MET A 341 -7.12 12.12 -7.69
C MET A 341 -6.06 11.43 -8.55
N PRO A 342 -4.81 11.18 -8.07
CA PRO A 342 -3.81 10.42 -8.84
C PRO A 342 -4.29 9.03 -9.27
N VAL A 343 -4.99 8.31 -8.38
CA VAL A 343 -5.57 7.01 -8.70
C VAL A 343 -6.62 7.13 -9.80
N ARG A 344 -7.53 8.10 -9.70
CA ARG A 344 -8.54 8.33 -10.75
C ARG A 344 -7.89 8.71 -12.08
N MET A 345 -6.88 9.58 -12.08
CA MET A 345 -6.13 9.95 -13.29
C MET A 345 -5.44 8.76 -13.96
N SER A 346 -5.04 7.76 -13.19
CA SER A 346 -4.42 6.54 -13.74
C SER A 346 -5.45 5.62 -14.38
N LEU A 347 -6.66 5.57 -13.84
CA LEU A 347 -7.67 4.57 -14.20
C LEU A 347 -8.70 5.10 -15.21
N VAL A 348 -8.84 6.42 -15.31
CA VAL A 348 -9.85 7.08 -16.15
C VAL A 348 -9.26 8.31 -16.83
N GLU A 349 -9.61 8.54 -18.07
CA GLU A 349 -9.28 9.78 -18.76
C GLU A 349 -10.06 10.96 -18.16
N LEU A 350 -9.34 11.85 -17.52
CA LEU A 350 -9.94 13.04 -16.90
C LEU A 350 -9.57 14.30 -17.67
N PRO A 351 -10.52 15.25 -17.83
CA PRO A 351 -10.21 16.58 -18.36
C PRO A 351 -9.15 17.26 -17.49
N PHE A 352 -8.19 17.93 -18.12
CA PHE A 352 -7.05 18.55 -17.45
C PHE A 352 -7.41 19.52 -16.30
N TRP A 353 -8.56 20.18 -16.39
CA TRP A 353 -9.01 21.12 -15.38
C TRP A 353 -9.38 20.46 -14.03
N GLN A 354 -9.77 19.16 -14.03
CA GLN A 354 -10.16 18.45 -12.81
C GLN A 354 -8.98 18.28 -11.85
N PRO A 355 -7.84 17.68 -12.23
CA PRO A 355 -6.69 17.59 -11.35
C PRO A 355 -6.11 18.96 -10.98
N LEU A 356 -6.18 19.94 -11.88
CA LEU A 356 -5.72 21.30 -11.59
C LEU A 356 -6.56 21.95 -10.48
N LEU A 357 -7.89 21.83 -10.54
CA LEU A 357 -8.80 22.34 -9.50
C LEU A 357 -8.54 21.62 -8.16
N ALA A 358 -8.38 20.30 -8.16
CA ALA A 358 -8.09 19.53 -6.95
C ALA A 358 -6.76 19.96 -6.31
N LEU A 359 -5.73 20.23 -7.10
CA LEU A 359 -4.46 20.78 -6.62
C LEU A 359 -4.61 22.17 -6.02
N LEU A 360 -5.34 23.06 -6.70
CA LEU A 360 -5.59 24.40 -6.19
C LEU A 360 -6.30 24.36 -4.83
N LEU A 361 -7.34 23.55 -4.71
CA LEU A 361 -8.04 23.34 -3.44
C LEU A 361 -7.11 22.77 -2.35
N SER A 362 -6.23 21.85 -2.72
CA SER A 362 -5.25 21.25 -1.81
C SER A 362 -4.24 22.29 -1.32
N PHE A 363 -3.73 23.17 -2.18
CA PHE A 363 -2.82 24.24 -1.78
C PHE A 363 -3.50 25.27 -0.88
N VAL A 364 -4.75 25.64 -1.17
CA VAL A 364 -5.55 26.52 -0.31
C VAL A 364 -5.75 25.90 1.07
N CYS A 365 -6.09 24.60 1.12
CA CYS A 365 -6.24 23.87 2.37
C CYS A 365 -4.92 23.85 3.17
N PHE A 366 -3.80 23.52 2.53
CA PHE A 366 -2.47 23.55 3.16
C PHE A 366 -2.15 24.93 3.74
N TYR A 367 -2.42 26.00 2.96
CA TYR A 367 -2.19 27.37 3.40
C TYR A 367 -2.93 27.71 4.70
N TYR A 368 -4.20 27.31 4.83
CA TYR A 368 -4.97 27.52 6.05
C TYR A 368 -4.54 26.61 7.19
N LEU A 369 -4.28 25.33 6.92
CA LEU A 369 -3.86 24.37 7.96
C LEU A 369 -2.55 24.76 8.65
N ARG A 370 -1.57 25.29 7.91
CA ARG A 370 -0.31 25.76 8.52
C ARG A 370 -0.54 26.96 9.46
N ILE A 371 -1.50 27.86 9.14
CA ILE A 371 -1.88 28.97 10.01
C ILE A 371 -2.57 28.44 11.26
N CYS A 372 -3.49 27.49 11.10
CA CYS A 372 -4.15 26.82 12.21
C CYS A 372 -3.13 26.14 13.15
N ALA A 373 -2.15 25.44 12.60
CA ALA A 373 -1.08 24.81 13.39
C ALA A 373 -0.30 25.83 14.23
N ALA A 374 0.06 26.97 13.64
CA ALA A 374 0.76 28.02 14.36
C ALA A 374 -0.08 28.67 15.48
N ARG A 375 -1.38 28.86 15.25
CA ARG A 375 -2.31 29.39 16.28
C ARG A 375 -2.47 28.41 17.44
N ILE A 376 -2.65 27.10 17.15
CA ILE A 376 -2.74 26.07 18.17
C ILE A 376 -1.43 25.98 18.94
N PHE A 377 -0.29 26.04 18.26
CA PHE A 377 1.02 26.04 18.91
C PHE A 377 1.18 27.22 19.87
N LYS A 378 0.83 28.44 19.44
CA LYS A 378 0.83 29.64 20.30
C LYS A 378 -0.06 29.45 21.55
N MET A 379 -1.24 28.88 21.39
CA MET A 379 -2.13 28.57 22.50
C MET A 379 -1.52 27.53 23.43
N GLY A 380 -0.97 26.44 22.90
CA GLY A 380 -0.37 25.36 23.68
C GLY A 380 0.82 25.83 24.53
N MET A 381 1.58 26.81 24.05
CA MET A 381 2.67 27.43 24.82
C MET A 381 2.16 28.24 26.03
N ASN A 382 1.00 28.88 25.90
CA ASN A 382 0.41 29.66 27.00
C ASN A 382 -0.28 28.80 28.06
N MET A 383 -0.52 27.50 27.78
CA MET A 383 -1.24 26.56 28.66
C MET A 383 -0.28 25.50 29.24
N TYR A 384 0.79 25.92 29.86
CA TYR A 384 1.82 25.03 30.38
C TYR A 384 1.26 24.02 31.41
N GLY A 385 1.61 22.74 31.26
CA GLY A 385 1.20 21.66 32.16
C GLY A 385 -0.29 21.29 32.06
N LYS A 386 -1.04 21.88 31.12
CA LYS A 386 -2.44 21.52 30.85
C LYS A 386 -2.69 21.42 29.35
N GLU A 387 -3.05 20.27 28.90
CA GLU A 387 -3.39 20.08 27.49
C GLU A 387 -4.67 20.83 27.10
N PRO A 388 -4.66 21.64 26.04
CA PRO A 388 -5.86 22.27 25.51
C PRO A 388 -6.86 21.20 25.04
N SER A 389 -8.15 21.37 25.38
CA SER A 389 -9.19 20.48 24.85
C SER A 389 -9.34 20.66 23.33
N LEU A 390 -9.83 19.62 22.63
CA LEU A 390 -10.12 19.69 21.19
C LEU A 390 -11.06 20.85 20.85
N LYS A 391 -12.03 21.14 21.74
CA LYS A 391 -12.94 22.28 21.60
C LYS A 391 -12.18 23.62 21.67
N ALA A 392 -11.21 23.76 22.56
CA ALA A 392 -10.38 24.95 22.67
C ALA A 392 -9.47 25.11 21.44
N MET A 393 -8.88 24.02 20.93
CA MET A 393 -8.11 24.02 19.67
C MET A 393 -8.95 24.48 18.49
N TRP A 394 -10.19 23.98 18.37
CA TRP A 394 -11.13 24.40 17.34
C TRP A 394 -11.48 25.87 17.42
N LEU A 395 -11.79 26.39 18.61
CA LEU A 395 -12.15 27.79 18.79
C LEU A 395 -11.02 28.78 18.46
N VAL A 396 -9.77 28.38 18.67
CA VAL A 396 -8.60 29.24 18.37
C VAL A 396 -8.34 29.36 16.86
N ILE A 397 -8.81 28.39 16.06
CA ILE A 397 -8.68 28.44 14.60
C ILE A 397 -9.49 29.64 14.03
N PHE A 398 -10.61 29.99 14.63
CA PHE A 398 -11.52 31.04 14.14
C PHE A 398 -11.28 32.41 14.79
N LYS A 399 -10.41 32.52 15.81
CA LYS A 399 -9.94 33.79 16.36
C LYS A 399 -8.66 34.24 15.68
#